data_4772d7ac8814d86cdf265d382f5eb692
#
_entry.id   4772d7ac8814d86cdf265d382f5eb692
#
_cell.length_a   1.000
_cell.length_b   1.000
_cell.length_c   1.000
_cell.angle_alpha   90.00
_cell.angle_beta   90.00
_cell.angle_gamma   90.00
#
_symmetry.space_group_name_H-M   'P 1'
#
loop_
_entity.id
_entity.type
_entity.pdbx_description
1 polymer ?
#
loop_
_entity_poly.entity_id
_entity_poly.type
_entity_poly.pdbx_seq_one_letter_code
_entity_poly.pdbx_strand_id
1 'polypeptide(L)'
;MDIGPYVLQLFSGLSRAMVLFLLSAGLSLIFGVMNILNFAHATLWLLSGYITFSIFQFLGEQFGASPWLLLPAILSATSLMALIGFALERFLIRRTYDRELPEQLLLTFALVLIVGDLIKLIWGVENRRINLGVEPVEMLDTLINPYHFVIVGSGVAVAAGLWFFLHRTRFGKIVRAAVYNRNMVSALGIRIPIIYALVFAAGVALAGFAGGVFLPLLPMALGVDHDVIVQCFAVVVIGGFGSMLGTFVASIIVGVVYSFSILFWPDGALAMIFLIVIVVLIWRPWGLFGTELRY
;
A
#
# COMPACT_ATOMS: atom_id res chain seq x y z
N MET A 1 23.19 -15.72 24.04
CA MET A 1 22.37 -15.69 22.79
C MET A 1 22.65 -14.35 22.16
N ASP A 2 23.09 -14.36 20.93
CA ASP A 2 23.26 -13.13 20.16
C ASP A 2 21.84 -12.55 19.85
N ILE A 3 21.54 -11.38 20.40
CA ILE A 3 20.23 -10.72 20.29
C ILE A 3 20.15 -9.90 19.00
N GLY A 4 21.30 -9.57 18.39
CA GLY A 4 21.40 -8.73 17.20
C GLY A 4 20.49 -9.14 16.05
N PRO A 5 20.47 -10.41 15.60
CA PRO A 5 19.62 -10.86 14.51
C PRO A 5 18.12 -10.65 14.78
N TYR A 6 17.67 -10.85 16.02
CA TYR A 6 16.26 -10.66 16.39
C TYR A 6 15.86 -9.19 16.37
N VAL A 7 16.76 -8.31 16.82
CA VAL A 7 16.55 -6.86 16.77
C VAL A 7 16.46 -6.38 15.32
N LEU A 8 17.36 -6.84 14.46
CA LEU A 8 17.34 -6.53 13.03
C LEU A 8 16.01 -6.97 12.37
N GLN A 9 15.57 -8.20 12.67
CA GLN A 9 14.30 -8.72 12.13
C GLN A 9 13.08 -7.95 12.63
N LEU A 10 13.11 -7.48 13.88
CA LEU A 10 12.03 -6.65 14.40
C LEU A 10 11.90 -5.32 13.64
N PHE A 11 13.01 -4.59 13.44
CA PHE A 11 13.00 -3.33 12.68
C PHE A 11 12.64 -3.55 11.20
N SER A 12 13.19 -4.58 10.58
CA SER A 12 12.84 -4.96 9.20
C SER A 12 11.36 -5.33 9.08
N GLY A 13 10.85 -6.11 10.03
CA GLY A 13 9.44 -6.51 10.10
C GLY A 13 8.49 -5.34 10.30
N LEU A 14 8.83 -4.41 11.20
CA LEU A 14 8.03 -3.19 11.41
C LEU A 14 8.05 -2.28 10.18
N SER A 15 9.19 -2.11 9.54
CA SER A 15 9.28 -1.31 8.30
C SER A 15 8.45 -1.94 7.19
N ARG A 16 8.56 -3.26 7.00
CA ARG A 16 7.72 -4.00 6.04
C ARG A 16 6.24 -3.88 6.38
N ALA A 17 5.88 -4.00 7.67
CA ALA A 17 4.52 -3.82 8.16
C ALA A 17 3.94 -2.45 7.77
N MET A 18 4.72 -1.37 7.92
CA MET A 18 4.24 -0.03 7.59
C MET A 18 4.05 0.15 6.08
N VAL A 19 4.93 -0.40 5.26
CA VAL A 19 4.74 -0.37 3.79
C VAL A 19 3.52 -1.18 3.38
N LEU A 20 3.36 -2.40 3.92
CA LEU A 20 2.17 -3.22 3.69
C LEU A 20 0.91 -2.51 4.19
N PHE A 21 0.97 -1.81 5.32
CA PHE A 21 -0.15 -1.00 5.80
C PHE A 21 -0.53 0.10 4.81
N LEU A 22 0.44 0.88 4.34
CA LEU A 22 0.17 1.99 3.40
C LEU A 22 -0.52 1.50 2.12
N LEU A 23 -0.01 0.40 1.55
CA LEU A 23 -0.64 -0.22 0.39
C LEU A 23 -2.01 -0.78 0.73
N SER A 24 -2.08 -1.63 1.75
CA SER A 24 -3.31 -2.32 2.10
C SER A 24 -4.40 -1.37 2.59
N ALA A 25 -4.04 -0.24 3.22
CA ALA A 25 -4.98 0.81 3.60
C ALA A 25 -5.65 1.44 2.37
N GLY A 26 -4.88 1.70 1.30
CA GLY A 26 -5.41 2.17 0.03
C GLY A 26 -6.36 1.16 -0.61
N LEU A 27 -5.95 -0.11 -0.65
CA LEU A 27 -6.75 -1.21 -1.18
C LEU A 27 -8.02 -1.43 -0.35
N SER A 28 -7.92 -1.42 0.98
CA SER A 28 -9.05 -1.56 1.92
C SER A 28 -10.03 -0.40 1.80
N LEU A 29 -9.54 0.82 1.58
CA LEU A 29 -10.37 2.00 1.35
C LEU A 29 -11.16 1.88 0.04
N ILE A 30 -10.51 1.49 -1.06
CA ILE A 30 -11.15 1.29 -2.37
C ILE A 30 -12.19 0.19 -2.26
N PHE A 31 -11.82 -0.99 -1.77
CA PHE A 31 -12.73 -2.12 -1.67
C PHE A 31 -13.90 -1.83 -0.73
N GLY A 32 -13.63 -1.26 0.45
CA GLY A 32 -14.65 -0.97 1.45
C GLY A 32 -15.75 -0.02 0.96
N VAL A 33 -15.41 0.92 0.07
CA VAL A 33 -16.36 1.94 -0.42
C VAL A 33 -16.99 1.55 -1.76
N MET A 34 -16.20 0.95 -2.66
CA MET A 34 -16.60 0.71 -4.05
C MET A 34 -16.93 -0.76 -4.31
N ASN A 35 -16.51 -1.67 -3.41
CA ASN A 35 -16.60 -3.12 -3.58
C ASN A 35 -15.87 -3.62 -4.84
N ILE A 36 -14.76 -2.98 -5.21
CA ILE A 36 -13.93 -3.30 -6.38
C ILE A 36 -12.59 -3.83 -5.90
N LEU A 37 -12.22 -5.04 -6.36
CA LEU A 37 -10.89 -5.61 -6.16
C LEU A 37 -9.93 -5.06 -7.22
N ASN A 38 -9.00 -4.22 -6.80
CA ASN A 38 -8.02 -3.60 -7.70
C ASN A 38 -6.69 -4.37 -7.69
N PHE A 39 -6.51 -5.31 -8.63
CA PHE A 39 -5.24 -6.04 -8.78
C PHE A 39 -4.09 -5.14 -9.21
N ALA A 40 -4.37 -4.05 -9.96
CA ALA A 40 -3.34 -3.13 -10.39
C ALA A 40 -2.73 -2.28 -9.25
N HIS A 41 -3.22 -2.43 -8.01
CA HIS A 41 -2.82 -1.57 -6.89
C HIS A 41 -1.33 -1.65 -6.59
N ALA A 42 -0.75 -2.86 -6.58
CA ALA A 42 0.68 -3.03 -6.35
C ALA A 42 1.53 -2.63 -7.57
N THR A 43 1.02 -2.79 -8.78
CA THR A 43 1.72 -2.33 -9.98
C THR A 43 1.73 -0.79 -10.05
N LEU A 44 0.68 -0.12 -9.56
CA LEU A 44 0.66 1.33 -9.38
C LEU A 44 1.65 1.79 -8.28
N TRP A 45 1.81 1.01 -7.22
CA TRP A 45 2.87 1.21 -6.23
C TRP A 45 4.25 1.10 -6.86
N LEU A 46 4.50 0.07 -7.67
CA LEU A 46 5.75 -0.13 -8.40
C LEU A 46 6.03 1.06 -9.33
N LEU A 47 5.04 1.48 -10.11
CA LEU A 47 5.13 2.65 -11.00
C LEU A 47 5.54 3.91 -10.22
N SER A 48 4.96 4.13 -9.05
CA SER A 48 5.31 5.28 -8.21
C SER A 48 6.76 5.24 -7.73
N GLY A 49 7.30 4.06 -7.44
CA GLY A 49 8.71 3.90 -7.11
C GLY A 49 9.63 4.37 -8.25
N TYR A 50 9.32 3.96 -9.48
CA TYR A 50 10.06 4.41 -10.66
C TYR A 50 9.92 5.92 -10.93
N ILE A 51 8.72 6.46 -10.76
CA ILE A 51 8.48 7.92 -10.88
C ILE A 51 9.26 8.68 -9.80
N THR A 52 9.22 8.21 -8.55
CA THR A 52 9.96 8.83 -7.43
C THR A 52 11.47 8.82 -7.72
N PHE A 53 11.99 7.71 -8.25
CA PHE A 53 13.39 7.59 -8.65
C PHE A 53 13.76 8.65 -9.69
N SER A 54 12.95 8.79 -10.76
CA SER A 54 13.20 9.77 -11.81
C SER A 54 13.14 11.21 -11.32
N ILE A 55 12.15 11.54 -10.48
CA ILE A 55 12.04 12.89 -9.89
C ILE A 55 13.23 13.16 -8.96
N PHE A 56 13.64 12.16 -8.14
CA PHE A 56 14.78 12.31 -7.25
C PHE A 56 16.08 12.57 -8.01
N GLN A 57 16.33 11.84 -9.12
CA GLN A 57 17.49 12.08 -9.97
C GLN A 57 17.44 13.48 -10.61
N PHE A 58 16.31 13.87 -11.18
CA PHE A 58 16.15 15.18 -11.76
C PHE A 58 16.40 16.32 -10.77
N LEU A 59 15.87 16.21 -9.57
CA LEU A 59 16.11 17.19 -8.49
C LEU A 59 17.58 17.20 -8.07
N GLY A 60 18.22 16.03 -8.01
CA GLY A 60 19.65 15.90 -7.69
C GLY A 60 20.57 16.57 -8.72
N GLU A 61 20.23 16.49 -10.01
CA GLU A 61 20.95 17.17 -11.09
C GLU A 61 20.81 18.70 -11.02
N GLN A 62 19.64 19.21 -10.59
CA GLN A 62 19.36 20.66 -10.52
C GLN A 62 19.88 21.32 -9.24
N PHE A 63 19.77 20.63 -8.08
CA PHE A 63 20.00 21.21 -6.77
C PHE A 63 21.18 20.59 -6.01
N GLY A 64 21.89 19.62 -6.64
CA GLY A 64 22.93 18.83 -6.00
C GLY A 64 22.35 17.63 -5.25
N ALA A 65 23.15 16.55 -5.15
CA ALA A 65 22.72 15.33 -4.50
C ALA A 65 22.54 15.53 -2.98
N SER A 66 21.31 15.42 -2.51
CA SER A 66 20.98 15.58 -1.09
C SER A 66 19.85 14.62 -0.68
N PRO A 67 19.97 13.92 0.47
CA PRO A 67 18.90 13.05 0.99
C PRO A 67 17.56 13.76 1.20
N TRP A 68 17.55 15.05 1.49
CA TRP A 68 16.33 15.84 1.69
C TRP A 68 15.45 15.98 0.44
N LEU A 69 16.04 15.78 -0.75
CA LEU A 69 15.29 15.80 -2.01
C LEU A 69 14.35 14.60 -2.16
N LEU A 70 14.52 13.57 -1.33
CA LEU A 70 13.62 12.42 -1.33
C LEU A 70 12.19 12.79 -0.94
N LEU A 71 12.01 13.66 0.06
CA LEU A 71 10.68 14.06 0.50
C LEU A 71 9.88 14.79 -0.60
N PRO A 72 10.40 15.84 -1.26
CA PRO A 72 9.69 16.46 -2.38
C PRO A 72 9.50 15.50 -3.56
N ALA A 73 10.42 14.57 -3.82
CA ALA A 73 10.25 13.56 -4.85
C ALA A 73 9.07 12.63 -4.54
N ILE A 74 8.97 12.13 -3.30
CA ILE A 74 7.85 11.30 -2.84
C ILE A 74 6.53 12.05 -2.96
N LEU A 75 6.46 13.29 -2.47
CA LEU A 75 5.22 14.08 -2.49
C LEU A 75 4.76 14.39 -3.92
N SER A 76 5.69 14.69 -4.81
CA SER A 76 5.40 14.94 -6.24
C SER A 76 4.90 13.66 -6.92
N ALA A 77 5.58 12.52 -6.71
CA ALA A 77 5.15 11.23 -7.24
C ALA A 77 3.78 10.83 -6.68
N THR A 78 3.55 11.01 -5.37
CA THR A 78 2.25 10.75 -4.72
C THR A 78 1.12 11.58 -5.33
N SER A 79 1.38 12.87 -5.58
CA SER A 79 0.41 13.77 -6.22
C SER A 79 0.10 13.36 -7.64
N LEU A 80 1.12 12.97 -8.42
CA LEU A 80 0.94 12.44 -9.76
C LEU A 80 0.14 11.13 -9.74
N MET A 81 0.43 10.23 -8.80
CA MET A 81 -0.32 8.99 -8.64
C MET A 81 -1.77 9.23 -8.24
N ALA A 82 -2.07 10.25 -7.44
CA ALA A 82 -3.45 10.66 -7.16
C ALA A 82 -4.20 11.08 -8.44
N LEU A 83 -3.54 11.85 -9.31
CA LEU A 83 -4.11 12.27 -10.61
C LEU A 83 -4.32 11.08 -11.55
N ILE A 84 -3.34 10.18 -11.63
CA ILE A 84 -3.45 8.94 -12.40
C ILE A 84 -4.62 8.10 -11.87
N GLY A 85 -4.72 7.92 -10.54
CA GLY A 85 -5.81 7.20 -9.91
C GLY A 85 -7.18 7.82 -10.24
N PHE A 86 -7.29 9.13 -10.15
CA PHE A 86 -8.51 9.84 -10.53
C PHE A 86 -8.88 9.62 -12.02
N ALA A 87 -7.88 9.68 -12.90
CA ALA A 87 -8.08 9.44 -14.33
C ALA A 87 -8.49 7.98 -14.61
N LEU A 88 -7.80 7.01 -14.00
CA LEU A 88 -8.13 5.59 -14.15
C LEU A 88 -9.56 5.29 -13.67
N GLU A 89 -9.98 5.85 -12.54
CA GLU A 89 -11.36 5.70 -12.09
C GLU A 89 -12.33 6.27 -13.12
N ARG A 90 -12.12 7.53 -13.54
CA ARG A 90 -13.08 8.24 -14.39
C ARG A 90 -13.24 7.60 -15.78
N PHE A 91 -12.15 7.11 -16.36
CA PHE A 91 -12.16 6.64 -17.76
C PHE A 91 -12.29 5.13 -17.89
N LEU A 92 -11.84 4.34 -16.90
CA LEU A 92 -11.85 2.88 -16.96
C LEU A 92 -12.75 2.27 -15.88
N ILE A 93 -12.41 2.44 -14.60
CA ILE A 93 -13.06 1.71 -13.49
C ILE A 93 -14.55 2.04 -13.39
N ARG A 94 -14.94 3.29 -13.62
CA ARG A 94 -16.34 3.72 -13.60
C ARG A 94 -17.25 2.95 -14.55
N ARG A 95 -16.70 2.44 -15.65
CA ARG A 95 -17.46 1.66 -16.64
C ARG A 95 -17.76 0.24 -16.18
N THR A 96 -17.15 -0.18 -15.07
CA THR A 96 -17.31 -1.54 -14.52
C THR A 96 -18.13 -1.59 -13.23
N TYR A 97 -18.70 -0.47 -12.76
CA TYR A 97 -19.45 -0.45 -11.50
C TYR A 97 -20.66 -1.40 -11.46
N ASP A 98 -21.32 -1.55 -12.60
CA ASP A 98 -22.51 -2.41 -12.75
C ASP A 98 -22.15 -3.76 -13.40
N ARG A 99 -20.86 -4.08 -13.52
CA ARG A 99 -20.36 -5.31 -14.07
C ARG A 99 -20.08 -6.34 -12.97
N GLU A 100 -20.06 -7.62 -13.35
CA GLU A 100 -19.74 -8.71 -12.45
C GLU A 100 -18.28 -8.65 -11.99
N LEU A 101 -17.99 -9.24 -10.82
CA LEU A 101 -16.66 -9.29 -10.22
C LEU A 101 -15.56 -9.81 -11.18
N PRO A 102 -15.78 -10.89 -11.98
CA PRO A 102 -14.77 -11.35 -12.94
C PRO A 102 -14.37 -10.32 -14.00
N GLU A 103 -15.32 -9.52 -14.49
CA GLU A 103 -15.05 -8.48 -15.48
C GLU A 103 -14.19 -7.35 -14.88
N GLN A 104 -14.47 -6.97 -13.62
CA GLN A 104 -13.68 -5.98 -12.88
C GLN A 104 -12.24 -6.49 -12.64
N LEU A 105 -12.10 -7.76 -12.26
CA LEU A 105 -10.80 -8.40 -12.07
C LEU A 105 -10.01 -8.45 -13.36
N LEU A 106 -10.63 -8.81 -14.47
CA LEU A 106 -9.99 -8.86 -15.79
C LEU A 106 -9.50 -7.47 -16.22
N LEU A 107 -10.31 -6.41 -16.02
CA LEU A 107 -9.90 -5.04 -16.32
C LEU A 107 -8.69 -4.62 -15.49
N THR A 108 -8.70 -4.85 -14.18
CA THR A 108 -7.59 -4.46 -13.31
C THR A 108 -6.35 -5.31 -13.57
N PHE A 109 -6.49 -6.57 -13.96
CA PHE A 109 -5.38 -7.41 -14.41
C PHE A 109 -4.78 -6.93 -15.74
N ALA A 110 -5.62 -6.51 -16.69
CA ALA A 110 -5.13 -5.89 -17.93
C ALA A 110 -4.31 -4.61 -17.63
N LEU A 111 -4.71 -3.82 -16.62
CA LEU A 111 -3.92 -2.67 -16.16
C LEU A 111 -2.56 -3.08 -15.58
N VAL A 112 -2.46 -4.22 -14.87
CA VAL A 112 -1.16 -4.77 -14.40
C VAL A 112 -0.22 -4.95 -15.58
N LEU A 113 -0.69 -5.61 -16.65
CA LEU A 113 0.14 -5.88 -17.83
C LEU A 113 0.54 -4.59 -18.55
N ILE A 114 -0.42 -3.69 -18.79
CA ILE A 114 -0.15 -2.43 -19.49
C ILE A 114 0.84 -1.56 -18.71
N VAL A 115 0.64 -1.40 -17.41
CA VAL A 115 1.52 -0.57 -16.57
C VAL A 115 2.89 -1.24 -16.41
N GLY A 116 2.96 -2.56 -16.27
CA GLY A 116 4.22 -3.30 -16.25
C GLY A 116 5.03 -3.11 -17.53
N ASP A 117 4.39 -3.22 -18.70
CA ASP A 117 5.05 -2.99 -19.98
C ASP A 117 5.44 -1.51 -20.18
N LEU A 118 4.62 -0.55 -19.72
CA LEU A 118 4.99 0.87 -19.72
C LEU A 118 6.23 1.15 -18.87
N ILE A 119 6.32 0.56 -17.66
CA ILE A 119 7.52 0.68 -16.83
C ILE A 119 8.74 0.15 -17.58
N LYS A 120 8.61 -1.01 -18.21
CA LYS A 120 9.67 -1.65 -18.99
C LYS A 120 10.11 -0.81 -20.19
N LEU A 121 9.17 -0.19 -20.90
CA LEU A 121 9.45 0.68 -22.05
C LEU A 121 10.17 1.97 -21.65
N ILE A 122 9.81 2.57 -20.51
CA ILE A 122 10.34 3.88 -20.10
C ILE A 122 11.66 3.74 -19.34
N TRP A 123 11.74 2.79 -18.38
CA TRP A 123 12.91 2.63 -17.48
C TRP A 123 13.76 1.39 -17.76
N GLY A 124 13.32 0.52 -18.68
CA GLY A 124 14.00 -0.76 -18.93
C GLY A 124 13.70 -1.83 -17.89
N VAL A 125 14.53 -2.87 -17.87
CA VAL A 125 14.39 -4.02 -16.96
C VAL A 125 15.27 -3.92 -15.72
N GLU A 126 16.05 -2.85 -15.61
CA GLU A 126 16.98 -2.66 -14.50
C GLU A 126 16.29 -2.30 -13.21
N ASN A 127 16.79 -2.85 -12.12
CA ASN A 127 16.32 -2.51 -10.78
C ASN A 127 16.73 -1.07 -10.43
N ARG A 128 15.80 -0.29 -9.91
CA ARG A 128 16.04 1.09 -9.50
C ARG A 128 16.05 1.20 -7.98
N ARG A 129 17.11 1.80 -7.42
CA ARG A 129 17.29 2.04 -6.00
C ARG A 129 17.86 3.44 -5.78
N ILE A 130 17.44 4.09 -4.71
CA ILE A 130 18.04 5.34 -4.22
C ILE A 130 19.01 4.98 -3.09
N ASN A 131 20.26 5.39 -3.24
CA ASN A 131 21.23 5.33 -2.14
C ASN A 131 21.27 6.73 -1.50
N LEU A 132 20.86 6.80 -0.23
CA LEU A 132 20.85 8.06 0.53
C LEU A 132 22.21 8.37 1.19
N GLY A 133 23.19 7.46 1.11
CA GLY A 133 24.48 7.64 1.79
C GLY A 133 24.38 7.67 3.31
N VAL A 134 23.30 7.13 3.88
CA VAL A 134 23.10 7.09 5.34
C VAL A 134 23.86 5.90 5.89
N GLU A 135 24.80 6.16 6.78
CA GLU A 135 25.58 5.11 7.44
C GLU A 135 24.70 4.33 8.44
N PRO A 136 24.82 2.98 8.48
CA PRO A 136 24.17 2.19 9.49
C PRO A 136 24.64 2.58 10.91
N VAL A 137 23.71 2.60 11.86
CA VAL A 137 23.99 2.87 13.27
C VAL A 137 24.09 1.54 14.01
N GLU A 138 25.12 1.39 14.82
CA GLU A 138 25.27 0.25 15.70
C GLU A 138 24.30 0.35 16.88
N MET A 139 23.43 -0.64 17.02
CA MET A 139 22.45 -0.73 18.09
C MET A 139 22.31 -2.18 18.54
N LEU A 140 22.60 -2.45 19.83
CA LEU A 140 22.53 -3.80 20.41
C LEU A 140 23.35 -4.84 19.61
N ASP A 141 24.62 -4.53 19.36
CA ASP A 141 25.59 -5.36 18.61
C ASP A 141 25.15 -5.67 17.15
N THR A 142 24.30 -4.82 16.58
CA THR A 142 23.81 -5.00 15.20
C THR A 142 23.81 -3.66 14.47
N LEU A 143 24.14 -3.69 13.17
CA LEU A 143 24.10 -2.53 12.28
C LEU A 143 22.67 -2.38 11.71
N ILE A 144 21.99 -1.32 12.11
CA ILE A 144 20.62 -1.00 11.68
C ILE A 144 20.67 0.23 10.77
N ASN A 145 20.01 0.15 9.60
CA ASN A 145 19.84 1.31 8.74
C ASN A 145 18.84 2.29 9.40
N PRO A 146 19.23 3.54 9.71
CA PRO A 146 18.34 4.52 10.34
C PRO A 146 17.07 4.81 9.54
N TYR A 147 17.06 4.52 8.25
CA TYR A 147 15.89 4.71 7.40
C TYR A 147 14.69 3.85 7.81
N HIS A 148 14.90 2.76 8.54
CA HIS A 148 13.79 2.00 9.15
C HIS A 148 12.91 2.87 10.05
N PHE A 149 13.50 3.78 10.83
CA PHE A 149 12.74 4.70 11.68
C PHE A 149 11.90 5.69 10.86
N VAL A 150 12.43 6.14 9.71
CA VAL A 150 11.67 7.03 8.80
C VAL A 150 10.45 6.32 8.25
N ILE A 151 10.59 5.06 7.82
CA ILE A 151 9.46 4.26 7.31
C ILE A 151 8.42 4.03 8.40
N VAL A 152 8.85 3.59 9.59
CA VAL A 152 7.94 3.33 10.70
C VAL A 152 7.22 4.61 11.12
N GLY A 153 7.95 5.72 11.25
CA GLY A 153 7.39 7.03 11.58
C GLY A 153 6.38 7.51 10.53
N SER A 154 6.70 7.38 9.24
CA SER A 154 5.81 7.75 8.14
C SER A 154 4.54 6.90 8.12
N GLY A 155 4.65 5.59 8.33
CA GLY A 155 3.51 4.68 8.39
C GLY A 155 2.56 5.02 9.53
N VAL A 156 3.09 5.27 10.74
CA VAL A 156 2.29 5.69 11.91
C VAL A 156 1.66 7.06 11.68
N ALA A 157 2.40 8.01 11.11
CA ALA A 157 1.87 9.35 10.81
C ALA A 157 0.71 9.29 9.80
N VAL A 158 0.84 8.48 8.74
CA VAL A 158 -0.24 8.27 7.77
C VAL A 158 -1.42 7.53 8.41
N ALA A 159 -1.18 6.53 9.27
CA ALA A 159 -2.25 5.84 10.00
C ALA A 159 -3.07 6.81 10.85
N ALA A 160 -2.39 7.66 11.64
CA ALA A 160 -3.02 8.70 12.45
C ALA A 160 -3.75 9.73 11.57
N GLY A 161 -3.14 10.15 10.47
CA GLY A 161 -3.74 11.09 9.50
C GLY A 161 -5.00 10.52 8.84
N LEU A 162 -4.98 9.27 8.40
CA LEU A 162 -6.15 8.57 7.83
C LEU A 162 -7.26 8.40 8.86
N TRP A 163 -6.90 8.01 10.08
CA TRP A 163 -7.89 7.91 11.17
C TRP A 163 -8.56 9.25 11.43
N PHE A 164 -7.77 10.32 11.56
CA PHE A 164 -8.28 11.68 11.76
C PHE A 164 -9.16 12.11 10.56
N PHE A 165 -8.67 11.93 9.34
CA PHE A 165 -9.39 12.28 8.12
C PHE A 165 -10.74 11.58 8.02
N LEU A 166 -10.77 10.26 8.24
CA LEU A 166 -12.01 9.49 8.15
C LEU A 166 -12.99 9.82 9.29
N HIS A 167 -12.53 10.11 10.53
CA HIS A 167 -13.42 10.29 11.66
C HIS A 167 -13.80 11.75 11.91
N ARG A 168 -12.94 12.70 11.57
CA ARG A 168 -13.13 14.11 11.91
C ARG A 168 -13.56 15.00 10.75
N THR A 169 -13.36 14.58 9.48
CA THR A 169 -13.72 15.42 8.34
C THR A 169 -15.14 15.12 7.82
N ARG A 170 -15.73 16.09 7.11
CA ARG A 170 -17.03 15.92 6.43
C ARG A 170 -16.94 14.85 5.34
N PHE A 171 -15.85 14.85 4.58
CA PHE A 171 -15.61 13.85 3.54
C PHE A 171 -15.53 12.43 4.11
N GLY A 172 -14.78 12.23 5.20
CA GLY A 172 -14.69 10.93 5.87
C GLY A 172 -16.05 10.42 6.39
N LYS A 173 -16.92 11.33 6.87
CA LYS A 173 -18.30 10.97 7.26
C LYS A 173 -19.11 10.48 6.06
N ILE A 174 -19.00 11.16 4.90
CA ILE A 174 -19.68 10.77 3.66
C ILE A 174 -19.16 9.41 3.16
N VAL A 175 -17.84 9.21 3.16
CA VAL A 175 -17.19 7.95 2.77
C VAL A 175 -17.73 6.79 3.62
N ARG A 176 -17.73 6.93 4.94
CA ARG A 176 -18.27 5.90 5.85
C ARG A 176 -19.77 5.66 5.65
N ALA A 177 -20.56 6.71 5.42
CA ALA A 177 -21.98 6.56 5.11
C ALA A 177 -22.21 5.80 3.80
N ALA A 178 -21.37 6.06 2.77
CA ALA A 178 -21.44 5.38 1.47
C ALA A 178 -21.11 3.87 1.56
N VAL A 179 -20.21 3.47 2.50
CA VAL A 179 -19.94 2.06 2.80
C VAL A 179 -21.19 1.34 3.29
N TYR A 180 -21.98 1.99 4.17
CA TYR A 180 -23.21 1.38 4.72
C TYR A 180 -24.36 1.38 3.71
N ASN A 181 -24.62 2.50 3.03
CA ASN A 181 -25.73 2.59 2.10
C ASN A 181 -25.52 3.71 1.06
N ARG A 182 -24.99 3.32 -0.11
CA ARG A 182 -24.74 4.24 -1.23
C ARG A 182 -26.02 4.91 -1.75
N ASN A 183 -27.15 4.19 -1.74
CA ASN A 183 -28.40 4.71 -2.25
C ASN A 183 -28.96 5.82 -1.36
N MET A 184 -28.85 5.67 -0.04
CA MET A 184 -29.25 6.69 0.93
C MET A 184 -28.38 7.96 0.76
N VAL A 185 -27.07 7.80 0.59
CA VAL A 185 -26.16 8.95 0.36
C VAL A 185 -26.49 9.66 -0.95
N SER A 186 -26.84 8.91 -2.00
CA SER A 186 -27.31 9.49 -3.27
C SER A 186 -28.63 10.24 -3.11
N ALA A 187 -29.58 9.72 -2.32
CA ALA A 187 -30.86 10.38 -2.04
C ALA A 187 -30.70 11.72 -1.30
N LEU A 188 -29.60 11.90 -0.56
CA LEU A 188 -29.23 13.18 0.06
C LEU A 188 -28.58 14.18 -0.92
N GLY A 189 -28.58 13.89 -2.23
CA GLY A 189 -28.03 14.77 -3.27
C GLY A 189 -26.53 14.67 -3.46
N ILE A 190 -25.84 13.71 -2.82
CA ILE A 190 -24.40 13.53 -2.95
C ILE A 190 -24.10 12.67 -4.17
N ARG A 191 -23.25 13.17 -5.07
CA ARG A 191 -22.86 12.47 -6.30
C ARG A 191 -21.88 11.34 -6.00
N ILE A 192 -22.37 10.11 -5.87
CA ILE A 192 -21.55 8.90 -5.59
C ILE A 192 -20.35 8.75 -6.53
N PRO A 193 -20.44 8.95 -7.87
CA PRO A 193 -19.28 8.83 -8.75
C PRO A 193 -18.12 9.76 -8.41
N ILE A 194 -18.38 10.93 -7.83
CA ILE A 194 -17.32 11.86 -7.40
C ILE A 194 -16.65 11.32 -6.14
N ILE A 195 -17.42 10.77 -5.19
CA ILE A 195 -16.88 10.16 -3.98
C ILE A 195 -15.98 8.96 -4.34
N TYR A 196 -16.43 8.12 -5.27
CA TYR A 196 -15.68 6.97 -5.74
C TYR A 196 -14.36 7.37 -6.41
N ALA A 197 -14.39 8.40 -7.29
CA ALA A 197 -13.18 8.92 -7.91
C ALA A 197 -12.16 9.45 -6.90
N LEU A 198 -12.62 10.18 -5.89
CA LEU A 198 -11.75 10.71 -4.84
C LEU A 198 -11.21 9.61 -3.92
N VAL A 199 -12.02 8.61 -3.61
CA VAL A 199 -11.60 7.44 -2.81
C VAL A 199 -10.55 6.62 -3.57
N PHE A 200 -10.78 6.35 -4.85
CA PHE A 200 -9.83 5.62 -5.69
C PHE A 200 -8.52 6.40 -5.83
N ALA A 201 -8.59 7.70 -6.10
CA ALA A 201 -7.43 8.58 -6.16
C ALA A 201 -6.64 8.59 -4.84
N ALA A 202 -7.32 8.67 -3.69
CA ALA A 202 -6.69 8.61 -2.37
C ALA A 202 -6.03 7.25 -2.12
N GLY A 203 -6.68 6.15 -2.49
CA GLY A 203 -6.10 4.81 -2.38
C GLY A 203 -4.85 4.65 -3.23
N VAL A 204 -4.89 5.11 -4.49
CA VAL A 204 -3.72 5.09 -5.39
C VAL A 204 -2.61 6.04 -4.90
N ALA A 205 -2.96 7.18 -4.30
CA ALA A 205 -1.99 8.07 -3.67
C ALA A 205 -1.26 7.40 -2.49
N LEU A 206 -1.97 6.61 -1.67
CA LEU A 206 -1.35 5.85 -0.58
C LEU A 206 -0.37 4.79 -1.11
N ALA A 207 -0.73 4.08 -2.17
CA ALA A 207 0.19 3.20 -2.87
C ALA A 207 1.40 3.97 -3.42
N GLY A 208 1.14 5.14 -4.01
CA GLY A 208 2.17 6.05 -4.50
C GLY A 208 3.15 6.48 -3.43
N PHE A 209 2.66 6.91 -2.29
CA PHE A 209 3.48 7.28 -1.14
C PHE A 209 4.32 6.10 -0.63
N ALA A 210 3.71 4.93 -0.52
CA ALA A 210 4.40 3.70 -0.11
C ALA A 210 5.55 3.34 -1.06
N GLY A 211 5.37 3.50 -2.38
CA GLY A 211 6.39 3.22 -3.39
C GLY A 211 7.62 4.10 -3.23
N GLY A 212 7.40 5.39 -3.04
CA GLY A 212 8.49 6.35 -2.83
C GLY A 212 9.23 6.15 -1.49
N VAL A 213 8.48 5.91 -0.42
CA VAL A 213 9.06 5.67 0.93
C VAL A 213 9.87 4.39 0.99
N PHE A 214 9.51 3.36 0.22
CA PHE A 214 10.18 2.06 0.28
C PHE A 214 11.45 1.98 -0.57
N LEU A 215 11.57 2.82 -1.58
CA LEU A 215 12.63 2.80 -2.59
C LEU A 215 14.09 2.85 -2.04
N PRO A 216 14.42 3.53 -0.93
CA PRO A 216 15.76 3.49 -0.38
C PRO A 216 16.13 2.18 0.31
N LEU A 217 15.16 1.40 0.80
CA LEU A 217 15.43 0.10 1.46
C LEU A 217 15.56 -1.03 0.47
N LEU A 218 14.65 -1.11 -0.49
CA LEU A 218 14.60 -2.21 -1.47
C LEU A 218 14.51 -1.66 -2.89
N PRO A 219 15.27 -2.24 -3.81
CA PRO A 219 15.19 -1.85 -5.22
C PRO A 219 13.81 -2.17 -5.79
N MET A 220 13.28 -1.25 -6.58
CA MET A 220 12.12 -1.52 -7.42
C MET A 220 12.54 -2.36 -8.60
N ALA A 221 11.98 -3.56 -8.69
CA ALA A 221 12.22 -4.52 -9.76
C ALA A 221 10.89 -4.94 -10.39
N LEU A 222 10.88 -5.18 -11.69
CA LEU A 222 9.71 -5.74 -12.39
C LEU A 222 9.37 -7.11 -11.81
N GLY A 223 8.08 -7.35 -11.53
CA GLY A 223 7.58 -8.60 -10.99
C GLY A 223 7.43 -8.64 -9.47
N VAL A 224 8.09 -7.75 -8.71
CA VAL A 224 7.93 -7.67 -7.25
C VAL A 224 6.50 -7.31 -6.85
N ASP A 225 5.78 -6.58 -7.70
CA ASP A 225 4.38 -6.21 -7.50
C ASP A 225 3.44 -7.42 -7.39
N HIS A 226 3.77 -8.55 -8.06
CA HIS A 226 2.96 -9.77 -7.96
C HIS A 226 2.99 -10.38 -6.55
N ASP A 227 4.16 -10.41 -5.90
CA ASP A 227 4.27 -10.90 -4.53
C ASP A 227 3.65 -9.91 -3.53
N VAL A 228 3.82 -8.63 -3.77
CA VAL A 228 3.32 -7.58 -2.90
C VAL A 228 1.79 -7.51 -2.93
N ILE A 229 1.14 -7.66 -4.10
CA ILE A 229 -0.33 -7.63 -4.15
C ILE A 229 -0.95 -8.76 -3.36
N VAL A 230 -0.36 -9.96 -3.42
CA VAL A 230 -0.82 -11.13 -2.66
C VAL A 230 -0.72 -10.88 -1.15
N GLN A 231 0.39 -10.29 -0.68
CA GLN A 231 0.56 -9.91 0.72
C GLN A 231 -0.43 -8.82 1.15
N CYS A 232 -0.70 -7.84 0.28
CA CYS A 232 -1.69 -6.80 0.56
C CYS A 232 -3.10 -7.38 0.70
N PHE A 233 -3.49 -8.31 -0.17
CA PHE A 233 -4.77 -9.02 -0.04
C PHE A 233 -4.83 -9.82 1.26
N ALA A 234 -3.76 -10.54 1.61
CA ALA A 234 -3.69 -11.25 2.89
C ALA A 234 -3.91 -10.30 4.07
N VAL A 235 -3.24 -9.15 4.09
CA VAL A 235 -3.42 -8.12 5.14
C VAL A 235 -4.86 -7.62 5.21
N VAL A 236 -5.48 -7.32 4.05
CA VAL A 236 -6.87 -6.82 4.02
C VAL A 236 -7.86 -7.89 4.47
N VAL A 237 -7.65 -9.15 4.09
CA VAL A 237 -8.48 -10.28 4.51
C VAL A 237 -8.33 -10.53 6.01
N ILE A 238 -7.10 -10.60 6.54
CA ILE A 238 -6.82 -10.76 7.97
C ILE A 238 -7.43 -9.61 8.76
N GLY A 239 -7.22 -8.37 8.30
CA GLY A 239 -7.71 -7.16 8.97
C GLY A 239 -9.24 -7.04 8.97
N GLY A 240 -9.87 -7.56 7.92
CA GLY A 240 -11.29 -7.40 7.58
C GLY A 240 -11.48 -6.27 6.57
N PHE A 241 -12.18 -6.57 5.50
CA PHE A 241 -12.42 -5.64 4.39
C PHE A 241 -13.04 -4.31 4.86
N GLY A 242 -12.42 -3.19 4.46
CA GLY A 242 -12.88 -1.84 4.81
C GLY A 242 -12.52 -1.38 6.24
N SER A 243 -11.88 -2.22 7.06
CA SER A 243 -11.45 -1.89 8.41
C SER A 243 -10.03 -1.33 8.43
N MET A 244 -9.87 -0.01 8.61
CA MET A 244 -8.55 0.62 8.70
C MET A 244 -7.72 0.16 9.90
N LEU A 245 -8.35 0.00 11.07
CA LEU A 245 -7.69 -0.53 12.27
C LEU A 245 -7.29 -1.98 12.07
N GLY A 246 -8.19 -2.77 11.47
CA GLY A 246 -7.89 -4.17 11.12
C GLY A 246 -6.71 -4.28 10.17
N THR A 247 -6.67 -3.46 9.12
CA THR A 247 -5.56 -3.41 8.17
C THR A 247 -4.24 -3.04 8.85
N PHE A 248 -4.25 -2.07 9.79
CA PHE A 248 -3.05 -1.67 10.54
C PHE A 248 -2.51 -2.81 11.42
N VAL A 249 -3.38 -3.44 12.20
CA VAL A 249 -2.99 -4.57 13.07
C VAL A 249 -2.52 -5.77 12.25
N ALA A 250 -3.26 -6.11 11.19
CA ALA A 250 -2.90 -7.21 10.29
C ALA A 250 -1.56 -6.99 9.60
N SER A 251 -1.25 -5.75 9.17
CA SER A 251 0.03 -5.43 8.56
C SER A 251 1.20 -5.62 9.52
N ILE A 252 1.03 -5.27 10.80
CA ILE A 252 2.06 -5.52 11.84
C ILE A 252 2.26 -7.03 12.02
N ILE A 253 1.18 -7.79 12.16
CA ILE A 253 1.27 -9.26 12.30
C ILE A 253 1.99 -9.87 11.10
N VAL A 254 1.54 -9.56 9.89
CA VAL A 254 2.11 -10.12 8.65
C VAL A 254 3.56 -9.69 8.45
N GLY A 255 3.87 -8.40 8.63
CA GLY A 255 5.22 -7.87 8.43
C GLY A 255 6.23 -8.46 9.42
N VAL A 256 5.88 -8.54 10.70
CA VAL A 256 6.73 -9.10 11.73
C VAL A 256 6.90 -10.61 11.53
N VAL A 257 5.81 -11.36 11.36
CA VAL A 257 5.89 -12.82 11.16
C VAL A 257 6.70 -13.14 9.90
N TYR A 258 6.47 -12.44 8.80
CA TYR A 258 7.26 -12.65 7.59
C TYR A 258 8.76 -12.42 7.83
N SER A 259 9.13 -11.34 8.51
CA SER A 259 10.52 -11.01 8.79
C SER A 259 11.19 -12.08 9.68
N PHE A 260 10.51 -12.51 10.73
CA PHE A 260 11.03 -13.61 11.59
C PHE A 260 11.05 -14.94 10.85
N SER A 261 10.09 -15.19 9.95
CA SER A 261 10.09 -16.42 9.15
C SER A 261 11.31 -16.51 8.24
N ILE A 262 11.78 -15.38 7.68
CA ILE A 262 13.02 -15.35 6.90
C ILE A 262 14.23 -15.80 7.75
N LEU A 263 14.25 -15.52 9.05
CA LEU A 263 15.34 -15.93 9.93
C LEU A 263 15.36 -17.44 10.16
N PHE A 264 14.19 -18.08 10.32
CA PHE A 264 14.08 -19.50 10.69
C PHE A 264 13.84 -20.42 9.51
N TRP A 265 13.09 -19.96 8.51
CA TRP A 265 12.69 -20.73 7.33
C TRP A 265 12.49 -19.81 6.11
N PRO A 266 13.58 -19.38 5.46
CA PRO A 266 13.54 -18.41 4.35
C PRO A 266 12.58 -18.82 3.22
N ASP A 267 12.66 -20.08 2.77
CA ASP A 267 11.86 -20.61 1.65
C ASP A 267 10.37 -20.69 1.99
N GLY A 268 10.01 -20.79 3.26
CA GLY A 268 8.63 -20.87 3.74
C GLY A 268 8.06 -19.54 4.24
N ALA A 269 8.80 -18.45 4.17
CA ALA A 269 8.36 -17.17 4.73
C ALA A 269 7.02 -16.69 4.12
N LEU A 270 6.82 -16.88 2.83
CA LEU A 270 5.56 -16.55 2.15
C LEU A 270 4.42 -17.48 2.60
N ALA A 271 4.69 -18.78 2.78
CA ALA A 271 3.72 -19.76 3.25
C ALA A 271 3.19 -19.44 4.65
N MET A 272 4.03 -18.84 5.52
CA MET A 272 3.61 -18.41 6.86
C MET A 272 2.53 -17.33 6.82
N ILE A 273 2.56 -16.43 5.82
CA ILE A 273 1.49 -15.44 5.65
C ILE A 273 0.15 -16.14 5.36
N PHE A 274 0.14 -17.11 4.45
CA PHE A 274 -1.07 -17.86 4.11
C PHE A 274 -1.57 -18.70 5.29
N LEU A 275 -0.66 -19.25 6.09
CA LEU A 275 -1.02 -19.96 7.31
C LEU A 275 -1.77 -19.05 8.29
N ILE A 276 -1.31 -17.81 8.46
CA ILE A 276 -2.02 -16.81 9.28
C ILE A 276 -3.41 -16.53 8.68
N VAL A 277 -3.51 -16.36 7.35
CA VAL A 277 -4.81 -16.16 6.68
C VAL A 277 -5.77 -17.30 7.01
N ILE A 278 -5.32 -18.55 6.86
CA ILE A 278 -6.13 -19.74 7.14
C ILE A 278 -6.59 -19.74 8.60
N VAL A 279 -5.67 -19.55 9.55
CA VAL A 279 -6.00 -19.53 10.98
C VAL A 279 -7.01 -18.44 11.31
N VAL A 280 -6.80 -17.22 10.79
CA VAL A 280 -7.72 -16.12 11.07
C VAL A 280 -9.10 -16.36 10.44
N LEU A 281 -9.18 -16.85 9.20
CA LEU A 281 -10.47 -17.10 8.54
C LEU A 281 -11.26 -18.25 9.17
N ILE A 282 -10.58 -19.29 9.69
CA ILE A 282 -11.25 -20.35 10.46
C ILE A 282 -11.84 -19.81 11.77
N TRP A 283 -11.10 -18.93 12.46
CA TRP A 283 -11.53 -18.38 13.75
C TRP A 283 -12.50 -17.20 13.60
N ARG A 284 -12.24 -16.31 12.63
CA ARG A 284 -13.05 -15.13 12.32
C ARG A 284 -13.18 -14.95 10.80
N PRO A 285 -14.21 -15.49 10.17
CA PRO A 285 -14.39 -15.44 8.71
C PRO A 285 -14.52 -14.02 8.15
N TRP A 286 -14.85 -13.04 8.99
CA TRP A 286 -14.94 -11.62 8.62
C TRP A 286 -13.61 -10.86 8.77
N GLY A 287 -12.53 -11.54 9.15
CA GLY A 287 -11.27 -10.92 9.59
C GLY A 287 -11.34 -10.43 11.04
N LEU A 288 -10.21 -9.91 11.54
CA LEU A 288 -10.06 -9.55 12.96
C LEU A 288 -11.02 -8.42 13.39
N PHE A 289 -11.26 -7.44 12.51
CA PHE A 289 -12.07 -6.24 12.78
C PHE A 289 -13.14 -6.01 11.71
N GLY A 290 -13.45 -7.02 10.91
CA GLY A 290 -14.56 -6.98 9.96
C GLY A 290 -15.91 -7.03 10.68
N THR A 291 -16.94 -6.49 10.05
CA THR A 291 -18.33 -6.59 10.51
C THR A 291 -19.05 -7.70 9.76
N GLU A 292 -19.87 -8.47 10.47
CA GLU A 292 -20.77 -9.42 9.82
C GLU A 292 -21.65 -8.68 8.80
N LEU A 293 -21.57 -9.11 7.54
CA LEU A 293 -22.55 -8.67 6.56
C LEU A 293 -23.89 -9.29 6.95
N ARG A 294 -24.74 -8.51 7.59
CA ARG A 294 -26.15 -8.90 7.75
C ARG A 294 -26.81 -8.79 6.36
N TYR A 295 -27.02 -9.95 5.74
CA TYR A 295 -27.85 -10.09 4.55
C TYR A 295 -29.30 -9.73 4.88
#